data_fa80893787a1d136995fbbc892657f9e
#
_entry.id   fa80893787a1d136995fbbc892657f9e
#
_cell.length_a   1.000
_cell.length_b   1.000
_cell.length_c   1.000
_cell.angle_alpha   90.00
_cell.angle_beta   90.00
_cell.angle_gamma   90.00
#
_symmetry.space_group_name_H-M   'P 1'
#
loop_
_entity.id
_entity.type
_entity.pdbx_description
1 polymer ?
#
loop_
_entity_poly.entity_id
_entity_poly.type
_entity_poly.pdbx_seq_one_letter_code
_entity_poly.pdbx_strand_id
1 'polypeptide(L)'
;VDDGGGYTITMYYTMNQDTRDILKRVTAHGYNAATDESAPEDVQKSRVNAVRLFEEWCRLAPTDNAWMSRFKCVPLGHNFEEIGLPAWISKYNGKPFLIKRPGQTGFLYRHPEMSCMEFDVSLHPFPYLAKQGICFMKDSFFKKIVVSFGFVIEGRSDDELPECLIGLTQLCYPDPIHAIQGDDFFSGRSAKSYEPS
;
A
#
# COMPACT_ATOMS: atom_id res chain seq x y z
N VAL A 1 -26.91 -3.58 -9.82
CA VAL A 1 -26.17 -4.12 -10.97
C VAL A 1 -25.18 -5.08 -10.37
N ASP A 2 -25.30 -6.36 -10.70
CA ASP A 2 -24.32 -7.37 -10.34
C ASP A 2 -23.04 -7.04 -11.15
N ASP A 3 -22.00 -6.58 -10.46
CA ASP A 3 -20.74 -6.20 -11.10
C ASP A 3 -19.90 -7.42 -11.54
N GLY A 4 -20.46 -8.63 -11.49
CA GLY A 4 -19.81 -9.88 -11.84
C GLY A 4 -18.75 -10.32 -10.80
N GLY A 5 -18.02 -11.38 -11.11
CA GLY A 5 -16.93 -11.86 -10.26
C GLY A 5 -15.80 -10.83 -10.14
N GLY A 6 -15.47 -10.44 -8.93
CA GLY A 6 -14.38 -9.51 -8.63
C GLY A 6 -13.01 -10.20 -8.51
N TYR A 7 -11.95 -9.39 -8.53
CA TYR A 7 -10.59 -9.83 -8.22
C TYR A 7 -10.05 -9.05 -7.03
N THR A 8 -9.30 -9.73 -6.17
CA THR A 8 -8.55 -9.11 -5.08
C THR A 8 -7.06 -9.34 -5.31
N ILE A 9 -6.25 -8.30 -5.14
CA ILE A 9 -4.81 -8.42 -5.11
C ILE A 9 -4.39 -8.24 -3.65
N THR A 10 -3.81 -9.28 -3.06
CA THR A 10 -3.31 -9.23 -1.69
C THR A 10 -1.80 -9.12 -1.71
N MET A 11 -1.26 -8.13 -0.99
CA MET A 11 0.16 -7.87 -0.87
C MET A 11 0.57 -7.98 0.60
N TYR A 12 1.53 -8.85 0.90
CA TYR A 12 2.04 -9.05 2.24
C TYR A 12 3.39 -8.35 2.42
N TYR A 13 3.53 -7.61 3.51
CA TYR A 13 4.75 -6.92 3.88
C TYR A 13 5.20 -7.35 5.26
N THR A 14 6.51 -7.50 5.42
CA THR A 14 7.11 -7.70 6.73
C THR A 14 8.00 -6.51 7.07
N MET A 15 7.92 -6.06 8.32
CA MET A 15 8.78 -5.01 8.82
C MET A 15 10.24 -5.51 8.86
N ASN A 16 11.17 -4.75 8.29
CA ASN A 16 12.59 -5.09 8.34
C ASN A 16 13.15 -4.94 9.77
N GLN A 17 14.34 -5.49 10.03
CA GLN A 17 14.92 -5.53 11.37
C GLN A 17 15.19 -4.13 11.92
N ASP A 18 15.77 -3.25 11.10
CA ASP A 18 16.09 -1.87 11.51
C ASP A 18 14.82 -1.12 11.97
N THR A 19 13.75 -1.23 11.21
CA THR A 19 12.45 -0.61 11.57
C THR A 19 11.91 -1.18 12.87
N ARG A 20 12.01 -2.50 13.08
CA ARG A 20 11.59 -3.15 14.34
C ARG A 20 12.38 -2.64 15.53
N ASP A 21 13.69 -2.43 15.36
CA ASP A 21 14.56 -1.97 16.44
C ASP A 21 14.30 -0.50 16.79
N ILE A 22 14.06 0.35 15.79
CA ILE A 22 13.60 1.72 16.01
C ILE A 22 12.24 1.72 16.72
N LEU A 23 11.28 0.91 16.25
CA LEU A 23 9.94 0.84 16.85
C LEU A 23 10.00 0.44 18.34
N LYS A 24 10.81 -0.57 18.68
CA LYS A 24 11.02 -0.98 20.08
C LYS A 24 11.54 0.17 20.95
N ARG A 25 12.48 0.97 20.43
CA ARG A 25 13.01 2.14 21.15
C ARG A 25 11.96 3.23 21.33
N VAL A 26 11.21 3.54 20.26
CA VAL A 26 10.12 4.53 20.27
C VAL A 26 9.03 4.14 21.28
N THR A 27 8.62 2.87 21.31
CA THR A 27 7.57 2.40 22.23
C THR A 27 8.03 2.25 23.68
N ALA A 28 9.28 1.86 23.91
CA ALA A 28 9.78 1.59 25.27
C ALA A 28 10.13 2.86 26.05
N HIS A 29 10.53 3.95 25.41
CA HIS A 29 11.19 5.08 26.07
C HIS A 29 10.56 6.44 25.77
N GLY A 30 9.42 6.51 25.06
CA GLY A 30 8.88 7.79 24.63
C GLY A 30 9.91 8.58 23.82
N TYR A 31 10.64 7.90 22.96
CA TYR A 31 11.83 8.37 22.27
C TYR A 31 11.63 9.73 21.61
N ASN A 32 12.49 10.67 21.96
CA ASN A 32 12.55 11.97 21.31
C ASN A 32 13.80 12.02 20.41
N ALA A 33 13.60 12.04 19.09
CA ALA A 33 14.67 12.07 18.09
C ALA A 33 15.64 13.28 18.28
N ALA A 34 15.22 14.32 19.00
CA ALA A 34 16.03 15.50 19.29
C ALA A 34 17.13 15.25 20.33
N THR A 35 17.12 14.11 21.03
CA THR A 35 18.01 13.84 22.16
C THR A 35 18.93 12.64 21.99
N ASP A 36 18.89 11.91 20.87
CA ASP A 36 19.81 10.79 20.61
C ASP A 36 21.07 11.26 19.89
N GLU A 37 22.12 11.53 20.66
CA GLU A 37 23.42 12.00 20.18
C GLU A 37 24.28 10.91 19.49
N SER A 38 23.81 9.68 19.39
CA SER A 38 24.64 8.52 19.01
C SER A 38 24.72 8.21 17.52
N ALA A 39 24.09 9.00 16.66
CA ALA A 39 24.09 8.72 15.22
C ALA A 39 24.20 9.96 14.33
N PRO A 40 24.59 9.78 13.04
CA PRO A 40 24.59 10.87 12.08
C PRO A 40 23.22 11.52 12.04
N GLU A 41 23.13 12.76 12.44
CA GLU A 41 21.92 13.50 12.81
C GLU A 41 20.79 13.43 11.77
N ASP A 42 21.13 13.50 10.48
CA ASP A 42 20.14 13.63 9.43
C ASP A 42 19.44 12.31 9.07
N VAL A 43 20.15 11.20 9.03
CA VAL A 43 19.59 9.91 8.58
C VAL A 43 18.74 9.26 9.66
N GLN A 44 19.12 9.42 10.93
CA GLN A 44 18.35 8.80 12.02
C GLN A 44 17.09 9.58 12.37
N LYS A 45 17.12 10.89 12.36
CA LYS A 45 15.94 11.72 12.64
C LYS A 45 14.81 11.44 11.66
N SER A 46 15.12 11.39 10.37
CA SER A 46 14.12 11.07 9.34
C SER A 46 13.54 9.67 9.49
N ARG A 47 14.37 8.67 9.81
CA ARG A 47 13.91 7.28 10.04
C ARG A 47 13.03 7.16 11.28
N VAL A 48 13.42 7.82 12.35
CA VAL A 48 12.63 7.84 13.59
C VAL A 48 11.30 8.52 13.39
N ASN A 49 11.27 9.68 12.72
CA ASN A 49 10.01 10.38 12.41
C ASN A 49 9.07 9.50 11.57
N ALA A 50 9.60 8.82 10.55
CA ALA A 50 8.81 7.91 9.73
C ALA A 50 8.24 6.72 10.53
N VAL A 51 9.03 6.12 11.41
CA VAL A 51 8.57 5.01 12.27
C VAL A 51 7.54 5.48 13.30
N ARG A 52 7.73 6.68 13.88
CA ARG A 52 6.75 7.28 14.80
C ARG A 52 5.44 7.58 14.08
N LEU A 53 5.49 8.20 12.90
CA LEU A 53 4.31 8.48 12.09
C LEU A 53 3.56 7.19 11.75
N PHE A 54 4.27 6.14 11.37
CA PHE A 54 3.68 4.83 11.10
C PHE A 54 3.06 4.21 12.35
N GLU A 55 3.74 4.24 13.50
CA GLU A 55 3.22 3.72 14.78
C GLU A 55 1.95 4.47 15.20
N GLU A 56 1.96 5.81 15.15
CA GLU A 56 0.80 6.63 15.46
C GLU A 56 -0.36 6.36 14.50
N TRP A 57 -0.06 6.22 13.23
CA TRP A 57 -1.09 5.83 12.25
C TRP A 57 -1.67 4.46 12.58
N CYS A 58 -0.85 3.46 12.87
CA CYS A 58 -1.31 2.13 13.27
C CYS A 58 -2.21 2.16 14.52
N ARG A 59 -1.93 3.07 15.46
CA ARG A 59 -2.67 3.21 16.71
C ARG A 59 -3.99 3.98 16.53
N LEU A 60 -4.00 5.05 15.74
CA LEU A 60 -5.10 6.00 15.65
C LEU A 60 -6.06 5.73 14.49
N ALA A 61 -5.54 5.30 13.34
CA ALA A 61 -6.34 5.13 12.13
C ALA A 61 -7.52 4.13 12.25
N PRO A 62 -7.48 3.08 13.11
CA PRO A 62 -8.63 2.20 13.30
C PRO A 62 -9.87 2.91 13.86
N THR A 63 -9.70 4.00 14.57
CA THR A 63 -10.80 4.72 15.26
C THR A 63 -10.95 6.18 14.83
N ASP A 64 -9.99 6.71 14.08
CA ASP A 64 -9.98 8.10 13.63
C ASP A 64 -9.87 8.19 12.10
N ASN A 65 -10.94 8.64 11.47
CA ASN A 65 -11.01 8.82 10.02
C ASN A 65 -10.01 9.85 9.48
N ALA A 66 -9.62 10.86 10.27
CA ALA A 66 -8.62 11.83 9.86
C ALA A 66 -7.23 11.17 9.72
N TRP A 67 -6.92 10.24 10.63
CA TRP A 67 -5.71 9.43 10.54
C TRP A 67 -5.79 8.37 9.42
N MET A 68 -6.90 7.66 9.31
CA MET A 68 -7.08 6.68 8.23
C MET A 68 -6.92 7.32 6.84
N SER A 69 -7.41 8.56 6.65
CA SER A 69 -7.33 9.28 5.38
C SER A 69 -5.91 9.71 4.97
N ARG A 70 -4.91 9.54 5.84
CA ARG A 70 -3.49 9.83 5.52
C ARG A 70 -2.82 8.75 4.67
N PHE A 71 -3.46 7.59 4.49
CA PHE A 71 -2.90 6.53 3.65
C PHE A 71 -2.86 6.94 2.18
N LYS A 72 -1.68 6.89 1.59
CA LYS A 72 -1.41 7.18 0.18
C LYS A 72 -0.98 5.93 -0.55
N CYS A 73 -1.47 5.76 -1.76
CA CYS A 73 -0.92 4.80 -2.72
C CYS A 73 -0.33 5.55 -3.92
N VAL A 74 0.86 5.17 -4.33
CA VAL A 74 1.57 5.75 -5.46
C VAL A 74 1.80 4.67 -6.51
N PRO A 75 0.97 4.60 -7.56
CA PRO A 75 1.19 3.67 -8.66
C PRO A 75 2.25 4.25 -9.61
N LEU A 76 3.24 3.43 -9.98
CA LEU A 76 4.28 3.77 -10.94
C LEU A 76 4.39 2.68 -12.01
N GLY A 77 3.89 2.95 -13.19
CA GLY A 77 4.07 2.08 -14.35
C GLY A 77 5.43 2.30 -15.00
N HIS A 78 6.09 1.20 -15.31
CA HIS A 78 7.46 1.21 -15.84
C HIS A 78 7.51 1.13 -17.37
N ASN A 79 6.49 0.57 -18.01
CA ASN A 79 6.47 0.30 -19.45
C ASN A 79 5.24 0.86 -20.18
N PHE A 80 4.61 1.90 -19.65
CA PHE A 80 3.35 2.46 -20.18
C PHE A 80 3.46 2.91 -21.64
N GLU A 81 4.58 3.54 -22.00
CA GLU A 81 4.83 3.99 -23.38
C GLU A 81 5.06 2.79 -24.31
N GLU A 82 5.86 1.83 -23.88
CA GLU A 82 6.20 0.63 -24.64
C GLU A 82 4.96 -0.20 -25.02
N ILE A 83 4.02 -0.36 -24.08
CA ILE A 83 2.79 -1.11 -24.32
C ILE A 83 1.69 -0.29 -24.98
N GLY A 84 1.94 0.99 -25.28
CA GLY A 84 0.98 1.88 -25.93
C GLY A 84 -0.21 2.26 -25.04
N LEU A 85 0.01 2.45 -23.74
CA LEU A 85 -1.05 2.86 -22.82
C LEU A 85 -1.54 4.29 -23.16
N PRO A 86 -2.87 4.52 -23.27
CA PRO A 86 -3.40 5.84 -23.64
C PRO A 86 -2.96 6.96 -22.69
N ALA A 87 -2.65 8.15 -23.24
CA ALA A 87 -2.17 9.30 -22.49
C ALA A 87 -3.09 9.74 -21.35
N TRP A 88 -4.40 9.53 -21.48
CA TRP A 88 -5.37 9.88 -20.44
C TRP A 88 -5.23 9.00 -19.17
N ILE A 89 -4.64 7.80 -19.28
CA ILE A 89 -4.25 6.96 -18.15
C ILE A 89 -2.84 7.31 -17.69
N SER A 90 -1.89 7.37 -18.62
CA SER A 90 -0.46 7.60 -18.34
C SER A 90 -0.20 8.93 -17.59
N LYS A 91 -1.06 9.93 -17.75
CA LYS A 91 -0.97 11.21 -17.00
C LYS A 91 -1.09 11.08 -15.48
N TYR A 92 -1.59 9.95 -14.98
CA TYR A 92 -1.69 9.65 -13.54
C TYR A 92 -0.51 8.83 -13.02
N ASN A 93 0.42 8.45 -13.91
CA ASN A 93 1.60 7.69 -13.53
C ASN A 93 2.44 8.43 -12.48
N GLY A 94 2.83 7.74 -11.42
CA GLY A 94 3.61 8.31 -10.32
C GLY A 94 2.86 9.33 -9.45
N LYS A 95 1.56 9.57 -9.67
CA LYS A 95 0.79 10.50 -8.85
C LYS A 95 0.15 9.80 -7.66
N PRO A 96 0.41 10.27 -6.44
CA PRO A 96 -0.20 9.69 -5.25
C PRO A 96 -1.71 9.93 -5.22
N PHE A 97 -2.45 8.96 -4.71
CA PHE A 97 -3.84 9.14 -4.36
C PHE A 97 -4.09 8.77 -2.90
N LEU A 98 -4.91 9.58 -2.25
CA LEU A 98 -5.31 9.41 -0.86
C LEU A 98 -6.61 8.61 -0.78
N ILE A 99 -6.73 7.78 0.24
CA ILE A 99 -7.98 7.11 0.58
C ILE A 99 -8.88 8.09 1.35
N LYS A 100 -9.56 8.96 0.62
CA LYS A 100 -10.32 10.09 1.18
C LYS A 100 -11.68 9.72 1.80
N ARG A 101 -12.13 8.47 1.68
CA ARG A 101 -13.43 8.03 2.17
C ARG A 101 -13.26 6.80 3.07
N PRO A 102 -12.77 6.99 4.31
CA PRO A 102 -12.69 5.90 5.29
C PRO A 102 -14.03 5.23 5.48
N GLY A 103 -14.04 3.90 5.61
CA GLY A 103 -15.27 3.11 5.69
C GLY A 103 -16.07 2.99 4.38
N GLN A 104 -15.57 3.54 3.27
CA GLN A 104 -16.14 3.35 1.93
C GLN A 104 -15.10 2.83 0.94
N THR A 105 -13.95 3.52 0.83
CA THR A 105 -12.88 3.15 -0.10
C THR A 105 -11.68 2.53 0.61
N GLY A 106 -11.53 2.71 1.92
CA GLY A 106 -10.47 2.16 2.75
C GLY A 106 -11.03 1.59 4.05
N PHE A 107 -10.59 0.39 4.39
CA PHE A 107 -10.96 -0.31 5.61
C PHE A 107 -9.68 -0.82 6.27
N LEU A 108 -9.53 -0.56 7.57
CA LEU A 108 -8.36 -0.96 8.34
C LEU A 108 -8.77 -1.93 9.44
N TYR A 109 -8.12 -3.09 9.45
CA TYR A 109 -8.35 -4.13 10.43
C TYR A 109 -7.06 -4.41 11.21
N ARG A 110 -7.20 -4.67 12.50
CA ARG A 110 -6.10 -5.12 13.36
C ARG A 110 -6.35 -6.57 13.74
N HIS A 111 -5.31 -7.37 13.56
CA HIS A 111 -5.29 -8.78 13.95
C HIS A 111 -4.21 -8.99 15.03
N PRO A 112 -4.53 -8.66 16.31
CA PRO A 112 -3.54 -8.68 17.39
C PRO A 112 -2.90 -10.05 17.60
N GLU A 113 -3.69 -11.12 17.41
CA GLU A 113 -3.26 -12.51 17.53
C GLU A 113 -2.21 -12.89 16.48
N MET A 114 -2.22 -12.25 15.32
CA MET A 114 -1.25 -12.44 14.24
C MET A 114 -0.18 -11.34 14.19
N SER A 115 -0.26 -10.35 15.09
CA SER A 115 0.57 -9.13 15.03
C SER A 115 0.58 -8.50 13.63
N CYS A 116 -0.60 -8.45 13.01
CA CYS A 116 -0.80 -8.01 11.64
C CYS A 116 -1.81 -6.85 11.57
N MET A 117 -1.60 -5.97 10.60
CA MET A 117 -2.59 -5.00 10.17
C MET A 117 -2.93 -5.26 8.71
N GLU A 118 -4.21 -5.19 8.39
CA GLU A 118 -4.77 -5.33 7.05
C GLU A 118 -5.39 -4.00 6.64
N PHE A 119 -5.04 -3.53 5.45
CA PHE A 119 -5.63 -2.34 4.86
C PHE A 119 -6.23 -2.68 3.50
N ASP A 120 -7.57 -2.71 3.46
CA ASP A 120 -8.32 -2.99 2.25
C ASP A 120 -8.64 -1.71 1.49
N VAL A 121 -8.41 -1.74 0.19
CA VAL A 121 -8.81 -0.68 -0.73
C VAL A 121 -9.90 -1.20 -1.66
N SER A 122 -11.14 -0.75 -1.45
CA SER A 122 -12.24 -1.05 -2.35
C SER A 122 -12.25 -0.10 -3.53
N LEU A 123 -12.23 -0.65 -4.74
CA LEU A 123 -12.32 0.12 -6.00
C LEU A 123 -13.77 0.41 -6.41
N HIS A 124 -14.76 -0.29 -5.85
CA HIS A 124 -16.18 -0.12 -6.21
C HIS A 124 -16.70 1.31 -6.03
N PRO A 125 -16.37 2.03 -4.93
CA PRO A 125 -16.81 3.42 -4.74
C PRO A 125 -15.98 4.47 -5.49
N PHE A 126 -14.97 4.05 -6.26
CA PHE A 126 -14.15 4.99 -7.02
C PHE A 126 -14.97 5.73 -8.09
N PRO A 127 -14.55 6.96 -8.46
CA PRO A 127 -15.19 7.69 -9.56
C PRO A 127 -15.26 6.87 -10.84
N TYR A 128 -16.33 7.07 -11.60
CA TYR A 128 -16.61 6.31 -12.83
C TYR A 128 -15.40 6.24 -13.78
N LEU A 129 -14.71 7.36 -14.03
CA LEU A 129 -13.54 7.41 -14.90
C LEU A 129 -12.37 6.55 -14.37
N ALA A 130 -12.16 6.48 -13.07
CA ALA A 130 -11.13 5.62 -12.50
C ALA A 130 -11.47 4.14 -12.69
N LYS A 131 -12.72 3.75 -12.46
CA LYS A 131 -13.19 2.38 -12.70
C LYS A 131 -13.09 2.00 -14.18
N GLN A 132 -13.49 2.87 -15.07
CA GLN A 132 -13.36 2.66 -16.52
C GLN A 132 -11.90 2.45 -16.93
N GLY A 133 -10.98 3.25 -16.37
CA GLY A 133 -9.55 3.10 -16.62
C GLY A 133 -9.01 1.75 -16.15
N ILE A 134 -9.40 1.30 -14.96
CA ILE A 134 -8.99 0.00 -14.42
C ILE A 134 -9.56 -1.15 -15.25
N CYS A 135 -10.85 -1.11 -15.61
CA CYS A 135 -11.46 -2.13 -16.46
C CYS A 135 -10.78 -2.19 -17.83
N PHE A 136 -10.54 -1.04 -18.46
CA PHE A 136 -9.83 -0.96 -19.72
C PHE A 136 -8.41 -1.55 -19.63
N MET A 137 -7.67 -1.23 -18.57
CA MET A 137 -6.35 -1.80 -18.35
C MET A 137 -6.40 -3.31 -18.11
N LYS A 138 -7.38 -3.79 -17.33
CA LYS A 138 -7.55 -5.21 -17.04
C LYS A 138 -7.72 -6.01 -18.34
N ASP A 139 -8.59 -5.58 -19.23
CA ASP A 139 -8.95 -6.34 -20.42
C ASP A 139 -7.85 -6.30 -21.51
N SER A 140 -7.07 -5.22 -21.57
CA SER A 140 -6.17 -4.97 -22.70
C SER A 140 -4.67 -4.96 -22.35
N PHE A 141 -4.31 -4.63 -21.10
CA PHE A 141 -2.94 -4.31 -20.75
C PHE A 141 -2.38 -5.10 -19.55
N PHE A 142 -3.20 -5.66 -18.66
CA PHE A 142 -2.69 -6.36 -17.46
C PHE A 142 -1.67 -7.44 -17.79
N LYS A 143 -1.85 -8.18 -18.87
CA LYS A 143 -0.89 -9.21 -19.33
C LYS A 143 0.46 -8.65 -19.78
N LYS A 144 0.58 -7.34 -19.94
CA LYS A 144 1.79 -6.68 -20.48
C LYS A 144 2.37 -5.63 -19.53
N ILE A 145 1.60 -5.23 -18.52
CA ILE A 145 1.97 -4.11 -17.64
C ILE A 145 3.00 -4.54 -16.61
N VAL A 146 3.95 -3.64 -16.35
CA VAL A 146 4.83 -3.69 -15.19
C VAL A 146 4.55 -2.43 -14.36
N VAL A 147 4.04 -2.61 -13.14
CA VAL A 147 3.61 -1.50 -12.28
C VAL A 147 4.09 -1.73 -10.85
N SER A 148 4.65 -0.69 -10.24
CA SER A 148 4.95 -0.67 -8.81
C SER A 148 3.86 0.08 -8.05
N PHE A 149 3.53 -0.40 -6.85
CA PHE A 149 2.68 0.27 -5.89
C PHE A 149 3.49 0.59 -4.65
N GLY A 150 3.70 1.88 -4.40
CA GLY A 150 4.29 2.39 -3.17
C GLY A 150 3.20 2.85 -2.21
N PHE A 151 3.38 2.56 -0.92
CA PHE A 151 2.46 3.00 0.13
C PHE A 151 3.18 3.92 1.10
N VAL A 152 2.50 5.00 1.49
CA VAL A 152 3.06 6.08 2.32
C VAL A 152 1.97 6.55 3.28
N ILE A 153 2.36 6.98 4.47
CA ILE A 153 1.50 7.74 5.37
C ILE A 153 1.81 9.24 5.19
N GLU A 154 0.78 10.05 4.96
CA GLU A 154 0.91 11.50 4.82
C GLU A 154 1.36 12.15 6.12
N GLY A 155 2.51 12.83 6.09
CA GLY A 155 2.95 13.75 7.13
C GLY A 155 2.25 15.10 6.97
N ARG A 156 1.82 15.69 8.08
CA ARG A 156 1.11 16.99 8.12
C ARG A 156 1.80 18.05 8.96
N SER A 157 2.92 17.70 9.60
CA SER A 157 3.74 18.59 10.41
C SER A 157 5.22 18.31 10.15
N ASP A 158 6.09 19.24 10.51
CA ASP A 158 7.54 19.13 10.24
C ASP A 158 8.21 17.96 10.97
N ASP A 159 7.67 17.56 12.11
CA ASP A 159 8.14 16.42 12.90
C ASP A 159 7.66 15.06 12.36
N GLU A 160 6.72 15.07 11.41
CA GLU A 160 6.25 13.89 10.68
C GLU A 160 7.00 13.71 9.33
N LEU A 161 7.91 14.61 8.97
CA LEU A 161 8.66 14.58 7.71
C LEU A 161 10.10 14.07 7.91
N PRO A 162 10.70 13.52 6.85
CA PRO A 162 10.12 13.24 5.53
C PRO A 162 9.19 12.02 5.53
N GLU A 163 8.21 12.03 4.64
CA GLU A 163 7.38 10.84 4.38
C GLU A 163 8.26 9.72 3.81
N CYS A 164 8.04 8.48 4.26
CA CYS A 164 8.77 7.31 3.80
C CYS A 164 7.83 6.24 3.24
N LEU A 165 8.35 5.44 2.32
CA LEU A 165 7.65 4.24 1.86
C LEU A 165 7.54 3.22 2.99
N ILE A 166 6.32 2.83 3.33
CA ILE A 166 6.03 1.76 4.30
C ILE A 166 5.90 0.39 3.63
N GLY A 167 5.67 0.37 2.31
CA GLY A 167 5.62 -0.83 1.49
C GLY A 167 5.82 -0.49 0.03
N LEU A 168 6.46 -1.41 -0.70
CA LEU A 168 6.63 -1.32 -2.14
C LEU A 168 6.48 -2.72 -2.73
N THR A 169 5.62 -2.84 -3.75
CA THR A 169 5.44 -4.08 -4.51
C THR A 169 5.48 -3.76 -5.99
N GLN A 170 6.16 -4.59 -6.76
CA GLN A 170 6.08 -4.57 -8.22
C GLN A 170 5.26 -5.75 -8.71
N LEU A 171 4.27 -5.47 -9.52
CA LEU A 171 3.47 -6.47 -10.23
C LEU A 171 3.95 -6.51 -11.68
N CYS A 172 4.28 -7.71 -12.14
CA CYS A 172 4.65 -7.96 -13.52
C CYS A 172 3.60 -8.86 -14.16
N TYR A 173 2.97 -8.36 -15.21
CA TYR A 173 2.04 -9.14 -16.04
C TYR A 173 0.90 -9.81 -15.26
N PRO A 174 0.16 -9.06 -14.41
CA PRO A 174 -0.91 -9.65 -13.58
C PRO A 174 -2.07 -10.13 -14.45
N ASP A 175 -2.02 -11.39 -14.86
CA ASP A 175 -3.07 -12.00 -15.67
C ASP A 175 -4.14 -12.63 -14.76
N PRO A 176 -5.41 -12.18 -14.84
CA PRO A 176 -6.49 -12.76 -14.06
C PRO A 176 -6.71 -14.27 -14.27
N ILE A 177 -6.22 -14.85 -15.37
CA ILE A 177 -6.30 -16.31 -15.61
C ILE A 177 -5.52 -17.12 -14.56
N HIS A 178 -4.54 -16.50 -13.91
CA HIS A 178 -3.75 -17.10 -12.84
C HIS A 178 -4.32 -16.82 -11.44
N ALA A 179 -5.46 -16.13 -11.36
CA ALA A 179 -6.09 -15.86 -10.07
C ALA A 179 -6.58 -17.16 -9.42
N ILE A 180 -6.35 -17.28 -8.12
CA ILE A 180 -6.84 -18.40 -7.31
C ILE A 180 -8.30 -18.11 -6.96
N GLN A 181 -9.16 -19.12 -7.04
CA GLN A 181 -10.53 -19.00 -6.55
C GLN A 181 -10.52 -18.77 -5.04
N GLY A 182 -11.36 -17.83 -4.55
CA GLY A 182 -11.39 -17.47 -3.14
C GLY A 182 -11.61 -18.68 -2.21
N ASP A 183 -12.53 -19.57 -2.57
CA ASP A 183 -12.81 -20.78 -1.79
C ASP A 183 -11.59 -21.73 -1.69
N ASP A 184 -10.80 -21.83 -2.75
CA ASP A 184 -9.56 -22.63 -2.74
C ASP A 184 -8.48 -21.98 -1.90
N PHE A 185 -8.37 -20.64 -1.95
CA PHE A 185 -7.44 -19.89 -1.13
C PHE A 185 -7.75 -20.07 0.37
N PHE A 186 -9.00 -19.84 0.78
CA PHE A 186 -9.42 -19.95 2.18
C PHE A 186 -9.44 -21.39 2.70
N SER A 187 -9.60 -22.39 1.82
CA SER A 187 -9.52 -23.83 2.22
C SER A 187 -8.11 -24.37 2.32
N GLY A 188 -7.08 -23.54 2.09
CA GLY A 188 -5.67 -23.95 2.09
C GLY A 188 -5.29 -24.87 0.93
N ARG A 189 -6.13 -25.00 -0.10
CA ARG A 189 -5.79 -25.67 -1.34
C ARG A 189 -4.90 -24.75 -2.17
N SER A 190 -3.60 -24.87 -1.93
CA SER A 190 -2.58 -24.08 -2.62
C SER A 190 -2.67 -24.24 -4.13
N ALA A 191 -2.64 -23.12 -4.84
CA ALA A 191 -2.33 -23.13 -6.25
C ALA A 191 -1.00 -23.86 -6.48
N LYS A 192 -0.94 -24.73 -7.47
CA LYS A 192 0.32 -25.34 -7.89
C LYS A 192 1.31 -24.23 -8.17
N SER A 193 2.47 -24.29 -7.52
CA SER A 193 3.56 -23.36 -7.74
C SER A 193 3.81 -23.20 -9.25
N TYR A 194 3.71 -21.95 -9.73
CA TYR A 194 4.13 -21.62 -11.08
C TYR A 194 5.64 -21.77 -11.14
N GLU A 195 6.14 -22.79 -11.84
CA GLU A 195 7.54 -22.87 -12.27
C GLU A 195 7.63 -22.12 -13.60
N PRO A 196 8.37 -21.01 -13.67
CA PRO A 196 8.63 -20.35 -14.95
C PRO A 196 9.47 -21.27 -15.82
N SER A 197 8.93 -21.62 -16.98
CA SER A 197 9.64 -22.31 -18.07
C SER A 197 10.66 -21.40 -18.74
#